data_bedd3acfbc415fe64f4d8f51bfd8397a
#
_entry.id   bedd3acfbc415fe64f4d8f51bfd8397a
#
_cell.length_a   1.000
_cell.length_b   1.000
_cell.length_c   1.000
_cell.angle_alpha   90.00
_cell.angle_beta   90.00
_cell.angle_gamma   90.00
#
_symmetry.space_group_name_H-M   'P 1'
#
loop_
_entity.id
_entity.type
_entity.pdbx_description
1 polymer ?
#
loop_
_entity_poly.entity_id
_entity_poly.type
_entity_poly.pdbx_seq_one_letter_code
_entity_poly.pdbx_strand_id
1 'polypeptide(L)'
;TNFMQVYGLTETTGATTILMPEDHDLEGPKRKLLRSCGKIVPNMQLRVVDSDTGKDVPVGEVGEIWVKGGQVMLGYWNMPEETAKSINSEGWFKTGDAAYQDEDGYVYIYDRVKDMVVSGGENVYPAEVENALMGHPAIADVAVIGIPDEKWGEVPMAIVVRKADVAVTEDEIIAFAKERLAGFKCPKSVAWIDALPRNPSGKILKKDLRAPYWEGRTRKVN
;
A
#
# COMPACT_ATOMS: atom_id res chain seq x y z
N THR A 1 28.63 -3.75 -8.34
CA THR A 1 27.47 -4.59 -8.74
C THR A 1 26.36 -3.68 -9.18
N ASN A 2 25.84 -3.86 -10.38
CA ASN A 2 24.69 -3.11 -10.85
C ASN A 2 23.44 -3.72 -10.22
N PHE A 3 22.62 -2.88 -9.59
CA PHE A 3 21.34 -3.25 -8.99
C PHE A 3 20.20 -2.68 -9.84
N MET A 4 19.15 -3.46 -10.03
CA MET A 4 17.95 -3.06 -10.75
C MET A 4 16.75 -3.44 -9.89
N GLN A 5 15.87 -2.49 -9.61
CA GLN A 5 14.62 -2.76 -8.89
C GLN A 5 13.49 -2.92 -9.89
N VAL A 6 12.61 -3.90 -9.63
CA VAL A 6 11.50 -4.25 -10.51
C VAL A 6 10.22 -4.28 -9.69
N TYR A 7 9.17 -3.66 -10.21
CA TYR A 7 7.80 -3.85 -9.74
C TYR A 7 7.00 -4.59 -10.82
N GLY A 8 6.20 -5.54 -10.40
CA GLY A 8 5.29 -6.30 -11.25
C GLY A 8 4.49 -7.31 -10.44
N LEU A 9 3.51 -7.92 -11.09
CA LEU A 9 2.60 -8.90 -10.52
C LEU A 9 2.60 -10.16 -11.38
N THR A 10 2.09 -11.26 -10.86
CA THR A 10 1.87 -12.49 -11.64
C THR A 10 0.97 -12.20 -12.84
N GLU A 11 -0.02 -11.37 -12.65
CA GLU A 11 -1.00 -10.92 -13.65
C GLU A 11 -0.38 -10.08 -14.78
N THR A 12 0.82 -9.52 -14.57
CA THR A 12 1.58 -8.79 -15.59
C THR A 12 2.76 -9.59 -16.15
N THR A 13 2.86 -10.88 -15.82
CA THR A 13 3.89 -11.83 -16.32
C THR A 13 5.34 -11.33 -16.23
N GLY A 14 5.64 -10.43 -15.29
CA GLY A 14 6.97 -9.88 -15.08
C GLY A 14 6.99 -8.42 -14.71
N ALA A 15 8.03 -7.73 -15.16
CA ALA A 15 8.27 -6.33 -14.84
C ALA A 15 7.24 -5.41 -15.50
N THR A 16 6.56 -4.62 -14.68
CA THR A 16 5.70 -3.51 -15.13
C THR A 16 6.48 -2.20 -15.13
N THR A 17 7.27 -1.97 -14.06
CA THR A 17 8.19 -0.83 -14.01
C THR A 17 9.58 -1.29 -13.60
N ILE A 18 10.60 -0.53 -13.98
CA ILE A 18 12.00 -0.80 -13.65
C ILE A 18 12.68 0.51 -13.22
N LEU A 19 13.35 0.46 -12.06
CA LEU A 19 14.34 1.47 -11.66
C LEU A 19 15.72 0.99 -12.12
N MET A 20 16.29 1.73 -13.03
CA MET A 20 17.55 1.37 -13.70
C MET A 20 18.77 1.58 -12.77
N PRO A 21 19.90 0.89 -13.02
CA PRO A 21 21.09 1.01 -12.17
C PRO A 21 21.59 2.45 -12.00
N GLU A 22 21.53 3.26 -13.05
CA GLU A 22 21.96 4.67 -13.05
C GLU A 22 21.07 5.61 -12.22
N ASP A 23 19.91 5.11 -11.78
CA ASP A 23 18.96 5.83 -10.93
C ASP A 23 19.12 5.50 -9.43
N HIS A 24 20.02 4.52 -9.10
CA HIS A 24 20.35 4.15 -7.72
C HIS A 24 21.45 5.04 -7.16
N ASP A 25 21.14 6.30 -6.94
CA ASP A 25 22.06 7.31 -6.42
C ASP A 25 21.88 7.47 -4.90
N LEU A 26 22.86 6.98 -4.12
CA LEU A 26 22.78 6.96 -2.65
C LEU A 26 22.98 8.34 -2.02
N GLU A 27 23.77 9.21 -2.63
CA GLU A 27 24.24 10.47 -2.04
C GLU A 27 23.96 11.71 -2.91
N GLY A 28 23.64 11.52 -4.19
CA GLY A 28 23.48 12.58 -5.17
C GLY A 28 22.03 13.06 -5.36
N PRO A 29 21.80 13.84 -6.42
CA PRO A 29 20.51 14.49 -6.68
C PRO A 29 19.37 13.52 -6.98
N LYS A 30 19.68 12.30 -7.39
CA LYS A 30 18.69 11.27 -7.68
C LYS A 30 18.30 10.43 -6.45
N ARG A 31 18.79 10.71 -5.25
CA ARG A 31 18.50 9.95 -4.02
C ARG A 31 17.01 9.73 -3.78
N LYS A 32 16.15 10.69 -4.18
CA LYS A 32 14.69 10.57 -4.08
C LYS A 32 14.15 9.34 -4.84
N LEU A 33 14.83 8.93 -5.94
CA LEU A 33 14.41 7.81 -6.78
C LEU A 33 14.57 6.44 -6.11
N LEU A 34 15.36 6.33 -5.04
CA LEU A 34 15.49 5.10 -4.25
C LEU A 34 14.17 4.62 -3.61
N ARG A 35 13.17 5.51 -3.55
CA ARG A 35 11.81 5.18 -3.09
C ARG A 35 10.87 4.83 -4.25
N SER A 36 11.30 5.02 -5.48
CA SER A 36 10.53 4.73 -6.68
C SER A 36 10.69 3.26 -7.07
N CYS A 37 9.67 2.68 -7.67
CA CYS A 37 9.76 1.40 -8.37
C CYS A 37 10.14 1.56 -9.84
N GLY A 38 10.56 2.77 -10.26
CA GLY A 38 11.06 3.06 -11.60
C GLY A 38 9.98 3.55 -12.57
N LYS A 39 10.29 3.43 -13.86
CA LYS A 39 9.42 3.83 -14.97
C LYS A 39 8.80 2.62 -15.66
N ILE A 40 7.67 2.84 -16.32
CA ILE A 40 7.00 1.81 -17.13
C ILE A 40 7.95 1.19 -18.17
N VAL A 41 7.89 -0.12 -18.32
CA VAL A 41 8.69 -0.82 -19.34
C VAL A 41 8.16 -0.56 -20.76
N PRO A 42 8.99 -0.71 -21.80
CA PRO A 42 8.55 -0.58 -23.19
C PRO A 42 7.35 -1.50 -23.51
N ASN A 43 6.47 -1.02 -24.39
CA ASN A 43 5.26 -1.75 -24.83
C ASN A 43 4.18 -1.97 -23.78
N MET A 44 4.33 -1.37 -22.59
CA MET A 44 3.29 -1.28 -21.58
C MET A 44 2.83 0.17 -21.43
N GLN A 45 1.60 0.34 -20.99
CA GLN A 45 1.00 1.63 -20.63
C GLN A 45 0.63 1.59 -19.15
N LEU A 46 0.79 2.71 -18.47
CA LEU A 46 0.44 2.87 -17.06
C LEU A 46 -0.37 4.15 -16.89
N ARG A 47 -1.40 4.07 -16.08
CA ARG A 47 -2.19 5.20 -15.59
C ARG A 47 -2.27 5.12 -14.08
N VAL A 48 -2.31 6.27 -13.43
CA VAL A 48 -2.70 6.39 -12.03
C VAL A 48 -4.08 7.00 -12.01
N VAL A 49 -5.06 6.28 -11.48
CA VAL A 49 -6.48 6.66 -11.58
C VAL A 49 -7.14 6.68 -10.21
N ASP A 50 -8.16 7.48 -10.09
CA ASP A 50 -9.12 7.38 -9.00
C ASP A 50 -9.89 6.05 -9.13
N SER A 51 -9.83 5.20 -8.12
CA SER A 51 -10.38 3.84 -8.15
C SER A 51 -11.89 3.78 -8.32
N ASP A 52 -12.61 4.82 -7.90
CA ASP A 52 -14.08 4.87 -7.95
C ASP A 52 -14.56 5.33 -9.33
N THR A 53 -13.88 6.30 -9.93
CA THR A 53 -14.30 6.92 -11.20
C THR A 53 -13.54 6.39 -12.41
N GLY A 54 -12.37 5.78 -12.24
CA GLY A 54 -11.47 5.34 -13.32
C GLY A 54 -10.85 6.48 -14.11
N LYS A 55 -10.92 7.72 -13.62
CA LYS A 55 -10.31 8.90 -14.25
C LYS A 55 -8.88 9.07 -13.77
N ASP A 56 -8.02 9.57 -14.66
CA ASP A 56 -6.64 9.91 -14.28
C ASP A 56 -6.64 10.94 -13.15
N VAL A 57 -5.76 10.71 -12.16
CA VAL A 57 -5.47 11.71 -11.13
C VAL A 57 -4.35 12.64 -11.62
N PRO A 58 -4.25 13.87 -11.09
CA PRO A 58 -3.13 14.75 -11.35
C PRO A 58 -1.77 14.12 -11.00
N VAL A 59 -0.71 14.54 -11.70
CA VAL A 59 0.66 14.12 -11.39
C VAL A 59 1.00 14.46 -9.94
N GLY A 60 1.56 13.50 -9.22
CA GLY A 60 1.89 13.63 -7.80
C GLY A 60 0.74 13.25 -6.85
N GLU A 61 -0.47 13.07 -7.33
CA GLU A 61 -1.58 12.58 -6.52
C GLU A 61 -1.64 11.05 -6.52
N VAL A 62 -2.09 10.49 -5.40
CA VAL A 62 -2.19 9.04 -5.20
C VAL A 62 -3.49 8.52 -5.79
N GLY A 63 -3.38 7.48 -6.62
CA GLY A 63 -4.49 6.72 -7.18
C GLY A 63 -4.11 5.25 -7.36
N GLU A 64 -5.00 4.46 -7.95
CA GLU A 64 -4.73 3.07 -8.29
C GLU A 64 -3.93 2.98 -9.59
N ILE A 65 -2.92 2.11 -9.62
CA ILE A 65 -2.19 1.80 -10.86
C ILE A 65 -3.07 0.91 -11.74
N TRP A 66 -3.33 1.38 -12.95
CA TRP A 66 -3.88 0.58 -14.03
C TRP A 66 -2.84 0.41 -15.12
N VAL A 67 -2.69 -0.82 -15.62
CA VAL A 67 -1.71 -1.14 -16.67
C VAL A 67 -2.37 -1.84 -17.86
N LYS A 68 -1.82 -1.60 -19.04
CA LYS A 68 -2.28 -2.21 -20.29
C LYS A 68 -1.08 -2.54 -21.16
N GLY A 69 -1.11 -3.69 -21.80
CA GLY A 69 -0.07 -4.12 -22.74
C GLY A 69 -0.02 -5.63 -22.89
N GLY A 70 0.91 -6.09 -23.73
CA GLY A 70 1.02 -7.51 -24.08
C GLY A 70 1.46 -8.45 -22.94
N GLN A 71 1.90 -7.88 -21.81
CA GLN A 71 2.29 -8.65 -20.62
C GLN A 71 1.12 -8.89 -19.64
N VAL A 72 -0.02 -8.23 -19.84
CA VAL A 72 -1.22 -8.46 -19.02
C VAL A 72 -1.77 -9.85 -19.32
N MET A 73 -2.07 -10.60 -18.27
CA MET A 73 -2.67 -11.94 -18.36
C MET A 73 -3.95 -11.95 -19.21
N LEU A 74 -4.28 -13.09 -19.77
CA LEU A 74 -5.56 -13.28 -20.48
C LEU A 74 -6.75 -13.35 -19.51
N GLY A 75 -6.52 -13.74 -18.25
CA GLY A 75 -7.51 -13.85 -17.22
C GLY A 75 -7.16 -14.92 -16.17
N TYR A 76 -7.97 -14.99 -15.13
CA TYR A 76 -7.88 -16.04 -14.12
C TYR A 76 -8.53 -17.35 -14.63
N TRP A 77 -7.85 -18.47 -14.43
CA TRP A 77 -8.31 -19.77 -14.88
C TRP A 77 -9.67 -20.16 -14.26
N ASN A 78 -10.65 -20.43 -15.10
CA ASN A 78 -12.04 -20.75 -14.70
C ASN A 78 -12.72 -19.71 -13.78
N MET A 79 -12.28 -18.45 -13.82
CA MET A 79 -12.83 -17.36 -13.01
C MET A 79 -13.16 -16.13 -13.89
N PRO A 80 -14.16 -16.23 -14.79
CA PRO A 80 -14.48 -15.14 -15.72
C PRO A 80 -14.99 -13.88 -15.02
N GLU A 81 -15.72 -14.03 -13.92
CA GLU A 81 -16.23 -12.89 -13.15
C GLU A 81 -15.09 -12.11 -12.49
N GLU A 82 -14.12 -12.80 -11.87
CA GLU A 82 -12.95 -12.15 -11.26
C GLU A 82 -12.06 -11.51 -12.33
N THR A 83 -11.94 -12.15 -13.50
CA THR A 83 -11.24 -11.58 -14.65
C THR A 83 -11.90 -10.28 -15.10
N ALA A 84 -13.23 -10.24 -15.24
CA ALA A 84 -13.98 -9.07 -15.65
C ALA A 84 -13.93 -7.91 -14.62
N LYS A 85 -13.78 -8.23 -13.33
CA LYS A 85 -13.55 -7.22 -12.27
C LYS A 85 -12.15 -6.63 -12.36
N SER A 86 -11.14 -7.44 -12.72
CA SER A 86 -9.74 -7.06 -12.73
C SER A 86 -9.29 -6.42 -14.05
N ILE A 87 -9.87 -6.81 -15.18
CA ILE A 87 -9.57 -6.27 -16.50
C ILE A 87 -10.84 -5.65 -17.07
N ASN A 88 -10.82 -4.34 -17.29
CA ASN A 88 -11.98 -3.64 -17.84
C ASN A 88 -12.15 -3.90 -19.35
N SER A 89 -13.27 -3.43 -19.92
CA SER A 89 -13.60 -3.61 -21.34
C SER A 89 -12.61 -2.96 -22.32
N GLU A 90 -11.82 -2.01 -21.85
CA GLU A 90 -10.77 -1.35 -22.63
C GLU A 90 -9.41 -2.08 -22.53
N GLY A 91 -9.32 -3.17 -21.75
CA GLY A 91 -8.10 -3.96 -21.55
C GLY A 91 -7.14 -3.39 -20.50
N TRP A 92 -7.59 -2.49 -19.64
CA TRP A 92 -6.83 -2.03 -18.49
C TRP A 92 -6.97 -3.01 -17.33
N PHE A 93 -5.83 -3.51 -16.84
CA PHE A 93 -5.75 -4.33 -15.64
C PHE A 93 -5.59 -3.44 -14.41
N LYS A 94 -6.48 -3.62 -13.46
CA LYS A 94 -6.50 -2.95 -12.15
C LYS A 94 -5.56 -3.70 -11.21
N THR A 95 -4.45 -3.10 -10.83
CA THR A 95 -3.43 -3.80 -10.02
C THR A 95 -3.82 -3.96 -8.55
N GLY A 96 -4.72 -3.11 -8.07
CA GLY A 96 -5.05 -3.00 -6.66
C GLY A 96 -3.92 -2.35 -5.82
N ASP A 97 -2.90 -1.79 -6.46
CA ASP A 97 -1.82 -1.07 -5.79
C ASP A 97 -2.03 0.44 -5.94
N ALA A 98 -2.01 1.17 -4.82
CA ALA A 98 -2.04 2.62 -4.78
C ALA A 98 -0.64 3.18 -4.99
N ALA A 99 -0.51 4.18 -5.86
CA ALA A 99 0.75 4.84 -6.17
C ALA A 99 0.53 6.26 -6.66
N TYR A 100 1.59 7.04 -6.73
CA TYR A 100 1.61 8.27 -7.52
C TYR A 100 2.74 8.20 -8.56
N GLN A 101 2.63 9.04 -9.60
CA GLN A 101 3.66 9.22 -10.61
C GLN A 101 4.18 10.65 -10.52
N ASP A 102 5.51 10.84 -10.59
CA ASP A 102 6.10 12.18 -10.63
C ASP A 102 6.15 12.73 -12.08
N GLU A 103 6.55 13.98 -12.22
CA GLU A 103 6.66 14.68 -13.51
C GLU A 103 7.64 14.02 -14.48
N ASP A 104 8.62 13.29 -13.95
CA ASP A 104 9.62 12.56 -14.73
C ASP A 104 9.14 11.15 -15.13
N GLY A 105 7.94 10.73 -14.68
CA GLY A 105 7.33 9.44 -14.97
C GLY A 105 7.78 8.30 -14.06
N TYR A 106 8.46 8.59 -12.94
CA TYR A 106 8.77 7.58 -11.94
C TYR A 106 7.55 7.29 -11.07
N VAL A 107 7.33 6.02 -10.78
CA VAL A 107 6.18 5.52 -10.01
C VAL A 107 6.62 5.20 -8.58
N TYR A 108 5.83 5.64 -7.62
CA TYR A 108 6.06 5.44 -6.18
C TYR A 108 4.88 4.69 -5.59
N ILE A 109 5.11 3.41 -5.24
CA ILE A 109 4.08 2.59 -4.58
C ILE A 109 3.83 3.14 -3.18
N TYR A 110 2.56 3.30 -2.86
CA TYR A 110 2.10 3.83 -1.58
C TYR A 110 1.59 2.71 -0.68
N ASP A 111 0.61 1.93 -1.16
CA ASP A 111 0.03 0.79 -0.44
C ASP A 111 -0.87 -0.05 -1.37
N ARG A 112 -1.58 -1.01 -0.80
CA ARG A 112 -2.68 -1.73 -1.46
C ARG A 112 -3.99 -0.96 -1.29
N VAL A 113 -4.75 -0.77 -2.38
CA VAL A 113 -6.07 -0.11 -2.34
C VAL A 113 -7.01 -0.77 -1.33
N LYS A 114 -7.05 -2.11 -1.31
CA LYS A 114 -7.88 -2.89 -0.38
C LYS A 114 -7.50 -2.75 1.10
N ASP A 115 -6.28 -2.32 1.40
CA ASP A 115 -5.80 -2.14 2.76
C ASP A 115 -5.95 -0.69 3.24
N MET A 116 -6.21 0.24 2.33
CA MET A 116 -6.49 1.64 2.64
C MET A 116 -7.64 1.77 3.65
N VAL A 117 -7.51 2.70 4.57
CA VAL A 117 -8.52 3.02 5.59
C VAL A 117 -9.19 4.33 5.21
N VAL A 118 -10.52 4.33 5.09
CA VAL A 118 -11.29 5.55 4.80
C VAL A 118 -11.83 6.12 6.10
N SER A 119 -11.13 7.11 6.64
CA SER A 119 -11.46 7.73 7.93
C SER A 119 -12.07 9.12 7.72
N GLY A 120 -13.38 9.23 7.92
CA GLY A 120 -14.09 10.50 7.75
C GLY A 120 -14.07 11.06 6.32
N GLY A 121 -13.92 10.19 5.32
CA GLY A 121 -13.78 10.57 3.91
C GLY A 121 -12.34 10.77 3.44
N GLU A 122 -11.36 10.72 4.35
CA GLU A 122 -9.94 10.85 4.04
C GLU A 122 -9.27 9.48 3.90
N ASN A 123 -8.41 9.34 2.90
CA ASN A 123 -7.67 8.11 2.65
C ASN A 123 -6.42 8.04 3.55
N VAL A 124 -6.36 7.01 4.38
CA VAL A 124 -5.19 6.69 5.19
C VAL A 124 -4.56 5.41 4.66
N TYR A 125 -3.31 5.51 4.26
CA TYR A 125 -2.55 4.38 3.76
C TYR A 125 -1.76 3.74 4.90
N PRO A 126 -2.06 2.49 5.27
CA PRO A 126 -1.39 1.79 6.36
C PRO A 126 0.13 1.83 6.29
N ALA A 127 0.72 1.65 5.12
CA ALA A 127 2.17 1.64 4.96
C ALA A 127 2.85 2.97 5.37
N GLU A 128 2.20 4.12 5.17
CA GLU A 128 2.71 5.42 5.63
C GLU A 128 2.77 5.45 7.16
N VAL A 129 1.72 4.97 7.82
CA VAL A 129 1.62 4.93 9.28
C VAL A 129 2.60 3.91 9.87
N GLU A 130 2.70 2.72 9.26
CA GLU A 130 3.65 1.67 9.62
C GLU A 130 5.10 2.17 9.54
N ASN A 131 5.46 2.84 8.44
CA ASN A 131 6.79 3.43 8.24
C ASN A 131 7.12 4.48 9.31
N ALA A 132 6.17 5.32 9.67
CA ALA A 132 6.36 6.30 10.74
C ALA A 132 6.57 5.61 12.09
N LEU A 133 5.75 4.61 12.42
CA LEU A 133 5.81 3.88 13.70
C LEU A 133 7.04 2.99 13.82
N MET A 134 7.55 2.41 12.74
CA MET A 134 8.79 1.61 12.74
C MET A 134 10.02 2.38 13.21
N GLY A 135 9.98 3.73 13.16
CA GLY A 135 11.01 4.57 13.75
C GLY A 135 11.01 4.61 15.29
N HIS A 136 9.98 4.05 15.95
CA HIS A 136 9.91 4.04 17.41
C HIS A 136 10.84 2.98 18.03
N PRO A 137 11.66 3.32 19.06
CA PRO A 137 12.68 2.40 19.61
C PRO A 137 12.12 1.12 20.19
N ALA A 138 10.87 1.12 20.70
CA ALA A 138 10.23 -0.04 21.33
C ALA A 138 9.50 -0.96 20.35
N ILE A 139 9.36 -0.60 19.07
CA ILE A 139 8.64 -1.40 18.06
C ILE A 139 9.61 -2.34 17.36
N ALA A 140 9.29 -3.63 17.38
CA ALA A 140 9.99 -4.67 16.62
C ALA A 140 9.34 -4.87 15.25
N ASP A 141 8.00 -4.87 15.20
CA ASP A 141 7.21 -5.00 13.98
C ASP A 141 5.84 -4.32 14.16
N VAL A 142 5.20 -3.87 13.08
CA VAL A 142 3.91 -3.21 13.13
C VAL A 142 3.11 -3.45 11.86
N ALA A 143 1.81 -3.63 12.04
CA ALA A 143 0.83 -3.59 10.96
C ALA A 143 -0.28 -2.61 11.34
N VAL A 144 -0.76 -1.84 10.37
CA VAL A 144 -1.89 -0.93 10.56
C VAL A 144 -3.08 -1.45 9.77
N ILE A 145 -4.23 -1.50 10.42
CA ILE A 145 -5.51 -1.95 9.86
C ILE A 145 -6.59 -0.92 10.09
N GLY A 146 -7.62 -0.92 9.24
CA GLY A 146 -8.86 -0.17 9.49
C GLY A 146 -9.80 -0.97 10.38
N ILE A 147 -10.29 -0.35 11.44
CA ILE A 147 -11.35 -0.89 12.29
C ILE A 147 -12.61 -0.02 12.21
N PRO A 148 -13.81 -0.59 12.46
CA PRO A 148 -15.06 0.18 12.42
C PRO A 148 -15.08 1.28 13.47
N ASP A 149 -15.58 2.45 13.07
CA ASP A 149 -15.83 3.58 13.96
C ASP A 149 -17.20 4.20 13.64
N GLU A 150 -18.00 4.52 14.67
CA GLU A 150 -19.36 5.04 14.50
C GLU A 150 -19.39 6.44 13.88
N LYS A 151 -18.39 7.26 14.17
CA LYS A 151 -18.30 8.64 13.71
C LYS A 151 -17.59 8.76 12.36
N TRP A 152 -16.50 8.02 12.18
CA TRP A 152 -15.59 8.18 11.05
C TRP A 152 -15.74 7.08 10.00
N GLY A 153 -16.61 6.08 10.23
CA GLY A 153 -16.75 4.88 9.40
C GLY A 153 -15.65 3.87 9.66
N GLU A 154 -14.41 4.24 9.37
CA GLU A 154 -13.21 3.49 9.73
C GLU A 154 -12.20 4.40 10.44
N VAL A 155 -11.37 3.81 11.29
CA VAL A 155 -10.19 4.48 11.85
C VAL A 155 -8.98 3.55 11.82
N PRO A 156 -7.76 4.10 11.71
CA PRO A 156 -6.56 3.28 11.76
C PRO A 156 -6.30 2.77 13.18
N MET A 157 -5.91 1.49 13.27
CA MET A 157 -5.46 0.81 14.47
C MET A 157 -4.09 0.20 14.22
N ALA A 158 -3.14 0.39 15.15
CA ALA A 158 -1.83 -0.23 15.06
C ALA A 158 -1.80 -1.58 15.80
N ILE A 159 -1.37 -2.64 15.11
CA ILE A 159 -1.08 -3.94 15.70
C ILE A 159 0.44 -4.03 15.85
N VAL A 160 0.92 -4.03 17.08
CA VAL A 160 2.33 -3.81 17.40
C VAL A 160 2.96 -5.04 18.06
N VAL A 161 4.12 -5.44 17.53
CA VAL A 161 5.05 -6.35 18.19
C VAL A 161 6.09 -5.51 18.92
N ARG A 162 6.18 -5.67 20.24
CA ARG A 162 7.18 -4.97 21.05
C ARG A 162 8.56 -5.62 20.94
N LYS A 163 9.61 -4.83 21.05
CA LYS A 163 10.95 -5.38 21.33
C LYS A 163 10.98 -5.98 22.74
N ALA A 164 11.75 -7.04 22.90
CA ALA A 164 11.96 -7.65 24.21
C ALA A 164 12.50 -6.61 25.21
N ASP A 165 12.02 -6.70 26.45
CA ASP A 165 12.48 -5.90 27.59
C ASP A 165 12.27 -4.37 27.46
N VAL A 166 11.43 -3.92 26.54
CA VAL A 166 11.09 -2.51 26.39
C VAL A 166 9.63 -2.28 26.77
N ALA A 167 9.41 -1.57 27.87
CA ALA A 167 8.07 -1.13 28.26
C ALA A 167 7.67 0.07 27.40
N VAL A 168 6.47 0.04 26.85
CA VAL A 168 5.86 1.13 26.10
C VAL A 168 4.34 1.03 26.23
N THR A 169 3.69 2.17 26.37
CA THR A 169 2.24 2.30 26.46
C THR A 169 1.63 2.61 25.10
N GLU A 170 0.32 2.39 24.98
CA GLU A 170 -0.47 2.79 23.81
C GLU A 170 -0.36 4.29 23.56
N ASP A 171 -0.50 5.11 24.62
CA ASP A 171 -0.44 6.57 24.51
C ASP A 171 0.91 7.06 23.99
N GLU A 172 2.02 6.44 24.37
CA GLU A 172 3.35 6.77 23.84
C GLU A 172 3.47 6.47 22.34
N ILE A 173 2.93 5.34 21.87
CA ILE A 173 2.90 5.00 20.43
C ILE A 173 2.04 6.01 19.65
N ILE A 174 0.85 6.34 20.17
CA ILE A 174 -0.05 7.31 19.54
C ILE A 174 0.57 8.72 19.53
N ALA A 175 1.22 9.13 20.63
CA ALA A 175 1.93 10.41 20.72
C ALA A 175 3.06 10.48 19.68
N PHE A 176 3.85 9.43 19.56
CA PHE A 176 4.93 9.32 18.57
C PHE A 176 4.41 9.46 17.13
N ALA A 177 3.23 8.87 16.82
CA ALA A 177 2.58 9.02 15.52
C ALA A 177 2.13 10.46 15.28
N LYS A 178 1.54 11.13 16.28
CA LYS A 178 1.05 12.52 16.17
C LYS A 178 2.14 13.55 15.88
N GLU A 179 3.38 13.28 16.28
CA GLU A 179 4.51 14.15 15.96
C GLU A 179 4.95 14.06 14.49
N ARG A 180 4.53 13.01 13.76
CA ARG A 180 5.05 12.65 12.42
C ARG A 180 4.00 12.60 11.34
N LEU A 181 2.73 12.47 11.72
CA LEU A 181 1.61 12.27 10.81
C LEU A 181 0.50 13.27 11.07
N ALA A 182 -0.29 13.57 10.04
CA ALA A 182 -1.52 14.31 10.19
C ALA A 182 -2.49 13.57 11.14
N GLY A 183 -3.26 14.31 11.93
CA GLY A 183 -4.06 13.75 13.03
C GLY A 183 -5.07 12.68 12.61
N PHE A 184 -5.63 12.76 11.40
CA PHE A 184 -6.56 11.75 10.87
C PHE A 184 -5.86 10.44 10.47
N LYS A 185 -4.54 10.48 10.21
CA LYS A 185 -3.70 9.31 9.89
C LYS A 185 -3.22 8.57 11.13
N CYS A 186 -3.24 9.22 12.30
CA CYS A 186 -2.74 8.62 13.54
C CYS A 186 -3.64 7.48 13.99
N PRO A 187 -3.07 6.35 14.46
CA PRO A 187 -3.84 5.28 15.07
C PRO A 187 -4.70 5.80 16.21
N LYS A 188 -5.93 5.30 16.31
CA LYS A 188 -6.85 5.63 17.42
C LYS A 188 -6.70 4.65 18.57
N SER A 189 -6.12 3.48 18.31
CA SER A 189 -5.83 2.45 19.30
C SER A 189 -4.65 1.60 18.89
N VAL A 190 -4.07 0.89 19.88
CA VAL A 190 -2.96 -0.04 19.70
C VAL A 190 -3.34 -1.40 20.28
N ALA A 191 -3.15 -2.47 19.51
CA ALA A 191 -3.19 -3.83 20.02
C ALA A 191 -1.80 -4.45 20.03
N TRP A 192 -1.53 -5.28 21.02
CA TRP A 192 -0.27 -5.96 21.20
C TRP A 192 -0.37 -7.41 20.73
N ILE A 193 0.63 -7.88 20.01
CA ILE A 193 0.72 -9.25 19.52
C ILE A 193 2.16 -9.73 19.60
N ASP A 194 2.35 -11.04 19.81
CA ASP A 194 3.70 -11.62 19.89
C ASP A 194 4.38 -11.70 18.52
N ALA A 195 3.62 -11.96 17.46
CA ALA A 195 4.12 -11.98 16.09
C ALA A 195 3.00 -11.66 15.08
N LEU A 196 3.33 -10.90 14.03
CA LEU A 196 2.38 -10.64 12.93
C LEU A 196 2.19 -11.89 12.06
N PRO A 197 0.95 -12.26 11.71
CA PRO A 197 0.69 -13.38 10.82
C PRO A 197 1.22 -13.08 9.42
N ARG A 198 1.97 -14.01 8.86
CA ARG A 198 2.58 -13.89 7.53
C ARG A 198 2.29 -15.12 6.68
N ASN A 199 2.15 -14.90 5.39
CA ASN A 199 2.09 -16.00 4.43
C ASN A 199 3.48 -16.62 4.21
N PRO A 200 3.62 -17.76 3.49
CA PRO A 200 4.91 -18.38 3.21
C PRO A 200 5.92 -17.48 2.48
N SER A 201 5.47 -16.45 1.77
CA SER A 201 6.35 -15.46 1.13
C SER A 201 6.76 -14.29 2.04
N GLY A 202 6.38 -14.32 3.33
CA GLY A 202 6.71 -13.31 4.33
C GLY A 202 5.79 -12.09 4.36
N LYS A 203 4.75 -12.03 3.52
CA LYS A 203 3.80 -10.90 3.51
C LYS A 203 2.84 -10.96 4.68
N ILE A 204 2.62 -9.84 5.37
CA ILE A 204 1.67 -9.72 6.47
C ILE A 204 0.24 -9.98 5.98
N LEU A 205 -0.50 -10.81 6.69
CA LEU A 205 -1.89 -11.15 6.42
C LEU A 205 -2.84 -10.15 7.12
N LYS A 206 -2.88 -8.90 6.63
CA LYS A 206 -3.74 -7.84 7.20
C LYS A 206 -5.22 -8.23 7.24
N LYS A 207 -5.68 -9.07 6.31
CA LYS A 207 -7.05 -9.61 6.32
C LYS A 207 -7.36 -10.37 7.62
N ASP A 208 -6.42 -11.20 8.07
CA ASP A 208 -6.61 -12.02 9.27
C ASP A 208 -6.58 -11.14 10.54
N LEU A 209 -5.73 -10.11 10.55
CA LEU A 209 -5.69 -9.13 11.63
C LEU A 209 -6.99 -8.31 11.73
N ARG A 210 -7.63 -7.99 10.59
CA ARG A 210 -8.89 -7.23 10.55
C ARG A 210 -10.11 -8.05 10.91
N ALA A 211 -10.13 -9.34 10.57
CA ALA A 211 -11.32 -10.18 10.64
C ALA A 211 -12.10 -10.08 11.97
N PRO A 212 -11.45 -10.12 13.16
CA PRO A 212 -12.17 -10.04 14.44
C PRO A 212 -12.93 -8.73 14.65
N TYR A 213 -12.48 -7.63 14.07
CA TYR A 213 -13.11 -6.31 14.25
C TYR A 213 -14.29 -6.08 13.29
N TRP A 214 -14.36 -6.85 12.20
CA TRP A 214 -15.40 -6.73 11.17
C TRP A 214 -16.44 -7.85 11.21
N GLU A 215 -16.41 -8.69 12.24
CA GLU A 215 -17.38 -9.77 12.40
C GLU A 215 -18.81 -9.21 12.45
N GLY A 216 -19.69 -9.68 11.56
CA GLY A 216 -21.07 -9.20 11.42
C GLY A 216 -21.22 -7.81 10.77
N ARG A 217 -20.17 -7.24 10.22
CA ARG A 217 -20.17 -5.92 9.55
C ARG A 217 -19.61 -6.02 8.13
N THR A 218 -20.05 -5.12 7.24
CA THR A 218 -19.51 -5.02 5.88
C THR A 218 -18.58 -3.82 5.78
N ARG A 219 -17.38 -4.03 5.29
CA ARG A 219 -16.41 -2.98 5.01
C ARG A 219 -16.73 -2.32 3.66
N LYS A 220 -16.61 -0.98 3.56
CA LYS A 220 -16.87 -0.25 2.30
C LYS A 220 -15.71 -0.32 1.30
N VAL A 221 -14.48 -0.49 1.78
CA VAL A 221 -13.29 -0.66 0.94
C VAL A 221 -13.07 -2.15 0.73
N ASN A 222 -13.10 -2.59 -0.51
CA ASN A 222 -12.90 -4.00 -0.91
C ASN A 222 -11.47 -4.21 -1.43
#